data_a079059abea4ab46a74ef7784f601c5f
#
_entry.id   a079059abea4ab46a74ef7784f601c5f
#
_cell.length_a   1.000
_cell.length_b   1.000
_cell.length_c   1.000
_cell.angle_alpha   90.00
_cell.angle_beta   90.00
_cell.angle_gamma   90.00
#
_symmetry.space_group_name_H-M   'P 1'
#
loop_
_entity.id
_entity.type
_entity.pdbx_description
1 polymer ?
#
loop_
_entity_poly.entity_id
_entity_poly.type
_entity_poly.pdbx_seq_one_letter_code
_entity_poly.pdbx_strand_id
1 'polypeptide(L)'
;MGKLVCAAAMSHVLGTPTDIEEQAERVFQGMREIGRAIRESSPDVLVVISSDHLNNFNLGDPKPLAIATAASLQPYGDMGIPTELIRGHSEFAVGFADFVANSNSGLTLAQVDDVKPDHGVMIPLAITDPERSIPVVPLYINTVYSESPTPAECWQLGTLLQQYIGIQRPAKERIAVLACGGLSHWLGVPEEGHVNEEWDRNFMRQLLGEVPCRVNTLTNKEILSEAGNGGLEVNAWITLAAALPRLQGEVVFYEAIPLWASGMAGVQFTV
;
A
#
# COMPACT_ATOMS: atom_id res chain seq x y z
N MET A 1 12.61 15.56 14.62
CA MET A 1 11.98 15.22 13.33
C MET A 1 12.24 13.77 13.01
N GLY A 2 11.19 13.01 12.79
CA GLY A 2 11.27 11.62 12.36
C GLY A 2 11.96 11.52 10.99
N LYS A 3 12.37 10.33 10.62
CA LYS A 3 13.09 10.08 9.38
C LYS A 3 12.46 8.93 8.61
N LEU A 4 12.07 9.18 7.36
CA LEU A 4 11.77 8.10 6.43
C LEU A 4 13.08 7.37 6.09
N VAL A 5 13.13 6.07 6.35
CA VAL A 5 14.37 5.26 6.22
C VAL A 5 14.27 4.17 5.17
N CYS A 6 13.05 3.80 4.77
CA CYS A 6 12.78 2.89 3.67
C CYS A 6 11.39 3.18 3.10
N ALA A 7 11.27 3.09 1.80
CA ALA A 7 10.00 3.23 1.10
C ALA A 7 9.95 2.24 -0.06
N ALA A 8 8.88 1.46 -0.13
CA ALA A 8 8.67 0.50 -1.20
C ALA A 8 7.18 0.34 -1.50
N ALA A 9 6.87 -0.14 -2.69
CA ALA A 9 5.53 -0.56 -3.04
C ALA A 9 5.56 -1.93 -3.70
N MET A 10 4.52 -2.76 -3.46
CA MET A 10 4.40 -4.08 -4.09
C MET A 10 2.95 -4.52 -4.23
N SER A 11 2.69 -5.35 -5.23
CA SER A 11 1.42 -6.06 -5.36
C SER A 11 1.26 -7.08 -4.23
N HIS A 12 0.01 -7.42 -3.86
CA HIS A 12 -0.26 -8.41 -2.81
C HIS A 12 -1.14 -9.58 -3.28
N VAL A 13 -1.62 -9.57 -4.52
CA VAL A 13 -2.39 -10.68 -5.08
C VAL A 13 -1.46 -11.89 -5.27
N LEU A 14 -1.81 -13.01 -4.69
CA LEU A 14 -1.06 -14.25 -4.84
C LEU A 14 -2.03 -15.39 -5.19
N GLY A 15 -1.63 -16.22 -6.14
CA GLY A 15 -2.35 -17.41 -6.55
C GLY A 15 -1.47 -18.68 -6.44
N THR A 16 -1.99 -19.78 -6.95
CA THR A 16 -1.16 -21.02 -7.07
C THR A 16 -0.03 -20.79 -8.06
N PRO A 17 1.20 -21.24 -7.77
CA PRO A 17 2.33 -21.14 -8.69
C PRO A 17 2.28 -22.18 -9.83
N THR A 18 1.33 -23.11 -9.83
CA THR A 18 1.21 -24.15 -10.85
C THR A 18 1.15 -23.54 -12.26
N ASP A 19 1.96 -24.07 -13.17
CA ASP A 19 2.11 -23.63 -14.57
C ASP A 19 2.81 -22.26 -14.77
N ILE A 20 3.25 -21.62 -13.67
CA ILE A 20 3.96 -20.33 -13.68
C ILE A 20 5.09 -20.27 -12.64
N GLU A 21 5.68 -21.42 -12.29
CA GLU A 21 6.64 -21.57 -11.18
C GLU A 21 7.79 -20.57 -11.27
N GLU A 22 8.34 -20.33 -12.46
CA GLU A 22 9.45 -19.39 -12.64
C GLU A 22 9.05 -17.92 -12.44
N GLN A 23 7.86 -17.54 -12.91
CA GLN A 23 7.33 -16.17 -12.70
C GLN A 23 7.02 -15.97 -11.22
N ALA A 24 6.33 -16.93 -10.61
CA ALA A 24 6.00 -16.88 -9.18
C ALA A 24 7.27 -16.78 -8.32
N GLU A 25 8.34 -17.54 -8.64
CA GLU A 25 9.60 -17.45 -7.88
C GLU A 25 10.25 -16.07 -8.03
N ARG A 26 10.24 -15.45 -9.23
CA ARG A 26 10.75 -14.08 -9.41
C ARG A 26 9.96 -13.07 -8.59
N VAL A 27 8.63 -13.18 -8.54
CA VAL A 27 7.78 -12.34 -7.68
C VAL A 27 8.15 -12.51 -6.21
N PHE A 28 8.18 -13.76 -5.71
CA PHE A 28 8.51 -14.03 -4.31
C PHE A 28 9.93 -13.58 -3.95
N GLN A 29 10.89 -13.76 -4.86
CA GLN A 29 12.25 -13.29 -4.64
C GLN A 29 12.30 -11.76 -4.51
N GLY A 30 11.63 -11.03 -5.40
CA GLY A 30 11.57 -9.58 -5.33
C GLY A 30 10.85 -9.08 -4.07
N MET A 31 9.75 -9.71 -3.66
CA MET A 31 9.08 -9.38 -2.39
C MET A 31 9.99 -9.62 -1.18
N ARG A 32 10.76 -10.72 -1.15
CA ARG A 32 11.76 -10.99 -0.10
C ARG A 32 12.90 -9.96 -0.10
N GLU A 33 13.29 -9.46 -1.27
CA GLU A 33 14.31 -8.41 -1.41
C GLU A 33 13.83 -7.09 -0.82
N ILE A 34 12.61 -6.67 -1.13
CA ILE A 34 11.97 -5.49 -0.50
C ILE A 34 11.90 -5.69 1.02
N GLY A 35 11.49 -6.87 1.47
CA GLY A 35 11.43 -7.18 2.91
C GLY A 35 12.78 -7.08 3.60
N ARG A 36 13.85 -7.57 2.94
CA ARG A 36 15.22 -7.43 3.45
C ARG A 36 15.60 -5.95 3.60
N ALA A 37 15.35 -5.13 2.59
CA ALA A 37 15.65 -3.70 2.63
C ALA A 37 14.90 -2.98 3.76
N ILE A 38 13.62 -3.32 3.99
CA ILE A 38 12.83 -2.81 5.12
C ILE A 38 13.50 -3.18 6.45
N ARG A 39 13.83 -4.47 6.69
CA ARG A 39 14.45 -4.91 7.96
C ARG A 39 15.84 -4.32 8.18
N GLU A 40 16.69 -4.28 7.15
CA GLU A 40 18.03 -3.66 7.20
C GLU A 40 17.97 -2.17 7.51
N SER A 41 16.90 -1.49 7.09
CA SER A 41 16.68 -0.09 7.46
C SER A 41 16.32 0.09 8.95
N SER A 42 16.10 -1.00 9.69
CA SER A 42 15.80 -1.00 11.15
C SER A 42 14.77 0.05 11.55
N PRO A 43 13.53 0.01 11.03
CA PRO A 43 12.52 1.00 11.37
C PRO A 43 11.92 0.74 12.76
N ASP A 44 11.53 1.83 13.42
CA ASP A 44 10.75 1.78 14.67
C ASP A 44 9.28 1.52 14.41
N VAL A 45 8.80 1.85 13.21
CA VAL A 45 7.42 1.65 12.75
C VAL A 45 7.37 1.42 11.24
N LEU A 46 6.49 0.52 10.82
CA LEU A 46 6.15 0.26 9.42
C LEU A 46 4.72 0.72 9.13
N VAL A 47 4.56 1.76 8.33
CA VAL A 47 3.25 2.15 7.80
C VAL A 47 2.96 1.28 6.57
N VAL A 48 1.87 0.51 6.61
CA VAL A 48 1.41 -0.32 5.48
C VAL A 48 0.16 0.34 4.89
N ILE A 49 0.30 0.85 3.67
CA ILE A 49 -0.81 1.48 2.95
C ILE A 49 -1.45 0.42 2.05
N SER A 50 -2.72 0.10 2.26
CA SER A 50 -3.43 -0.94 1.53
C SER A 50 -4.92 -0.61 1.39
N SER A 51 -5.69 -1.46 0.71
CA SER A 51 -7.15 -1.45 0.74
C SER A 51 -7.67 -2.51 1.72
N ASP A 52 -8.85 -2.31 2.28
CA ASP A 52 -9.63 -3.37 2.91
C ASP A 52 -10.54 -4.02 1.86
N HIS A 53 -10.63 -5.34 1.88
CA HIS A 53 -11.39 -6.10 0.89
C HIS A 53 -12.80 -6.46 1.41
N LEU A 54 -13.52 -5.47 1.95
CA LEU A 54 -14.85 -5.60 2.57
C LEU A 54 -14.88 -6.52 3.81
N ASN A 55 -13.72 -6.73 4.43
CA ASN A 55 -13.61 -7.56 5.62
C ASN A 55 -13.91 -6.77 6.92
N ASN A 56 -13.52 -5.50 6.95
CA ASN A 56 -13.74 -4.61 8.09
C ASN A 56 -14.79 -3.54 7.76
N PHE A 57 -14.73 -2.97 6.57
CA PHE A 57 -15.57 -1.83 6.17
C PHE A 57 -16.56 -2.29 5.12
N ASN A 58 -17.84 -2.09 5.37
CA ASN A 58 -18.92 -2.54 4.49
C ASN A 58 -19.51 -1.37 3.69
N LEU A 59 -20.31 -1.70 2.67
CA LEU A 59 -20.91 -0.70 1.78
C LEU A 59 -21.93 0.21 2.49
N GLY A 60 -22.46 -0.19 3.66
CA GLY A 60 -23.44 0.59 4.42
C GLY A 60 -22.81 1.63 5.36
N ASP A 61 -21.53 1.46 5.71
CA ASP A 61 -20.74 2.40 6.51
C ASP A 61 -19.32 2.49 5.93
N PRO A 62 -19.17 3.13 4.76
CA PRO A 62 -17.90 3.20 4.07
C PRO A 62 -16.90 4.06 4.83
N LYS A 63 -15.65 3.60 4.85
CA LYS A 63 -14.50 4.34 5.36
C LYS A 63 -13.48 4.50 4.21
N PRO A 64 -13.66 5.48 3.31
CA PRO A 64 -12.76 5.65 2.16
C PRO A 64 -11.29 5.77 2.55
N LEU A 65 -11.02 6.54 3.62
CA LEU A 65 -9.70 6.62 4.25
C LEU A 65 -9.83 6.25 5.73
N ALA A 66 -9.05 5.28 6.16
CA ALA A 66 -9.06 4.84 7.55
C ALA A 66 -7.64 4.49 8.03
N ILE A 67 -7.43 4.54 9.34
CA ILE A 67 -6.18 4.15 9.97
C ILE A 67 -6.47 3.30 11.21
N ALA A 68 -5.75 2.19 11.33
CA ALA A 68 -5.85 1.31 12.49
C ALA A 68 -5.09 1.92 13.68
N THR A 69 -5.79 2.15 14.80
CA THR A 69 -5.23 2.86 15.97
C THR A 69 -4.92 1.95 17.16
N ALA A 70 -5.27 0.66 17.11
CA ALA A 70 -4.99 -0.27 18.19
C ALA A 70 -3.49 -0.51 18.39
N ALA A 71 -3.06 -0.69 19.65
CA ALA A 71 -1.69 -1.08 19.99
C ALA A 71 -1.40 -2.56 19.68
N SER A 72 -2.43 -3.36 19.47
CA SER A 72 -2.36 -4.77 19.10
C SER A 72 -3.48 -5.08 18.12
N LEU A 73 -3.15 -5.72 17.00
CA LEU A 73 -4.07 -5.99 15.91
C LEU A 73 -4.25 -7.50 15.75
N GLN A 74 -5.49 -7.96 15.67
CA GLN A 74 -5.87 -9.34 15.41
C GLN A 74 -6.05 -9.51 13.90
N PRO A 75 -5.21 -10.28 13.17
CA PRO A 75 -5.43 -10.52 11.75
C PRO A 75 -6.79 -11.17 11.48
N TYR A 76 -7.38 -10.84 10.34
CA TYR A 76 -8.69 -11.37 9.93
C TYR A 76 -8.66 -12.88 9.71
N GLY A 77 -7.56 -13.40 9.16
CA GLY A 77 -7.37 -14.84 8.95
C GLY A 77 -7.94 -15.36 7.63
N ASP A 78 -8.25 -14.48 6.68
CA ASP A 78 -8.60 -14.88 5.32
C ASP A 78 -7.42 -15.55 4.62
N MET A 79 -7.69 -16.28 3.55
CA MET A 79 -6.68 -17.03 2.76
C MET A 79 -5.78 -17.96 3.59
N GLY A 80 -6.21 -18.37 4.79
CA GLY A 80 -5.42 -19.23 5.68
C GLY A 80 -4.24 -18.51 6.36
N ILE A 81 -4.24 -17.20 6.38
CA ILE A 81 -3.19 -16.39 7.04
C ILE A 81 -3.27 -16.59 8.55
N PRO A 82 -2.11 -16.78 9.23
CA PRO A 82 -2.06 -16.92 10.67
C PRO A 82 -2.66 -15.72 11.41
N THR A 83 -3.41 -15.99 12.48
CA THR A 83 -4.19 -14.99 13.23
C THR A 83 -3.54 -14.56 14.55
N GLU A 84 -2.27 -14.89 14.79
CA GLU A 84 -1.56 -14.39 15.96
C GLU A 84 -1.46 -12.86 15.91
N LEU A 85 -1.62 -12.27 17.09
CA LEU A 85 -1.57 -10.81 17.26
C LEU A 85 -0.27 -10.22 16.71
N ILE A 86 -0.41 -9.08 16.02
CA ILE A 86 0.72 -8.25 15.61
C ILE A 86 0.72 -6.95 16.41
N ARG A 87 1.91 -6.37 16.61
CA ARG A 87 2.02 -5.09 17.32
C ARG A 87 1.56 -3.95 16.41
N GLY A 88 0.64 -3.12 16.90
CA GLY A 88 0.31 -1.84 16.31
C GLY A 88 1.18 -0.71 16.90
N HIS A 89 1.09 0.47 16.31
CA HIS A 89 1.73 1.68 16.81
C HIS A 89 0.70 2.80 17.01
N SER A 90 -0.08 2.69 18.09
CA SER A 90 -1.22 3.57 18.38
C SER A 90 -0.86 5.06 18.40
N GLU A 91 0.26 5.44 19.02
CA GLU A 91 0.69 6.84 19.09
C GLU A 91 0.94 7.44 17.70
N PHE A 92 1.59 6.70 16.80
CA PHE A 92 1.78 7.15 15.42
C PHE A 92 0.44 7.30 14.70
N ALA A 93 -0.42 6.29 14.80
CA ALA A 93 -1.69 6.25 14.08
C ALA A 93 -2.64 7.37 14.51
N VAL A 94 -2.87 7.52 15.81
CA VAL A 94 -3.71 8.60 16.37
C VAL A 94 -3.13 9.96 16.02
N GLY A 95 -1.82 10.15 16.23
CA GLY A 95 -1.15 11.42 15.94
C GLY A 95 -1.23 11.80 14.46
N PHE A 96 -1.14 10.84 13.53
CA PHE A 96 -1.31 11.14 12.11
C PHE A 96 -2.76 11.51 11.76
N ALA A 97 -3.73 10.78 12.29
CA ALA A 97 -5.14 11.11 12.06
C ALA A 97 -5.51 12.50 12.61
N ASP A 98 -5.02 12.86 13.79
CA ASP A 98 -5.21 14.19 14.36
C ASP A 98 -4.49 15.27 13.52
N PHE A 99 -3.31 14.97 12.99
CA PHE A 99 -2.60 15.86 12.09
C PHE A 99 -3.39 16.13 10.80
N VAL A 100 -3.96 15.10 10.18
CA VAL A 100 -4.84 15.23 9.02
C VAL A 100 -6.08 16.08 9.36
N ALA A 101 -6.75 15.78 10.46
CA ALA A 101 -7.94 16.51 10.89
C ALA A 101 -7.68 18.01 11.10
N ASN A 102 -6.48 18.37 11.57
CA ASN A 102 -6.09 19.77 11.82
C ASN A 102 -5.43 20.48 10.60
N SER A 103 -5.27 19.80 9.46
CA SER A 103 -4.52 20.31 8.30
C SER A 103 -5.30 21.22 7.37
N ASN A 104 -6.60 21.45 7.58
CA ASN A 104 -7.50 22.11 6.64
C ASN A 104 -7.51 21.52 5.22
N SER A 105 -7.12 20.23 5.08
CA SER A 105 -7.07 19.53 3.80
C SER A 105 -8.46 19.19 3.23
N GLY A 106 -9.47 19.14 4.07
CA GLY A 106 -10.80 18.61 3.75
C GLY A 106 -10.86 17.08 3.79
N LEU A 107 -9.74 16.36 4.00
CA LEU A 107 -9.72 14.92 4.12
C LEU A 107 -10.24 14.48 5.49
N THR A 108 -10.97 13.38 5.50
CA THR A 108 -11.37 12.68 6.72
C THR A 108 -10.65 11.35 6.79
N LEU A 109 -9.77 11.19 7.77
CA LEU A 109 -9.09 9.92 8.06
C LEU A 109 -9.74 9.28 9.28
N ALA A 110 -10.57 8.25 9.04
CA ALA A 110 -11.30 7.56 10.12
C ALA A 110 -10.33 6.80 11.03
N GLN A 111 -10.40 7.04 12.33
CA GLN A 111 -9.67 6.27 13.34
C GLN A 111 -10.48 5.03 13.71
N VAL A 112 -9.88 3.84 13.62
CA VAL A 112 -10.56 2.57 13.90
C VAL A 112 -9.66 1.70 14.78
N ASP A 113 -10.14 1.26 15.92
CA ASP A 113 -9.38 0.50 16.92
C ASP A 113 -9.65 -1.01 16.90
N ASP A 114 -10.70 -1.46 16.22
CA ASP A 114 -11.11 -2.87 16.11
C ASP A 114 -10.86 -3.50 14.73
N VAL A 115 -10.04 -2.85 13.91
CA VAL A 115 -9.66 -3.35 12.57
C VAL A 115 -8.92 -4.67 12.68
N LYS A 116 -9.30 -5.62 11.84
CA LYS A 116 -8.62 -6.90 11.63
C LYS A 116 -7.90 -6.88 10.29
N PRO A 117 -6.57 -6.66 10.24
CA PRO A 117 -5.84 -6.64 8.98
C PRO A 117 -6.08 -7.91 8.17
N ASP A 118 -6.51 -7.74 6.92
CA ASP A 118 -6.77 -8.81 5.97
C ASP A 118 -5.55 -9.13 5.09
N HIS A 119 -5.73 -9.96 4.08
CA HIS A 119 -4.64 -10.38 3.18
C HIS A 119 -3.89 -9.21 2.54
N GLY A 120 -4.57 -8.07 2.26
CA GLY A 120 -3.94 -6.89 1.67
C GLY A 120 -2.83 -6.29 2.53
N VAL A 121 -2.90 -6.46 3.85
CA VAL A 121 -1.86 -6.08 4.81
C VAL A 121 -1.00 -7.29 5.18
N MET A 122 -1.62 -8.44 5.44
CA MET A 122 -0.95 -9.58 6.05
C MET A 122 -0.07 -10.39 5.10
N ILE A 123 -0.40 -10.48 3.80
CA ILE A 123 0.47 -11.15 2.81
C ILE A 123 1.80 -10.40 2.66
N PRO A 124 1.81 -9.07 2.39
CA PRO A 124 3.05 -8.32 2.38
C PRO A 124 3.85 -8.46 3.68
N LEU A 125 3.21 -8.37 4.84
CA LEU A 125 3.88 -8.53 6.14
C LEU A 125 4.50 -9.91 6.33
N ALA A 126 3.82 -10.99 5.94
CA ALA A 126 4.35 -12.35 6.07
C ALA A 126 5.68 -12.55 5.32
N ILE A 127 5.91 -11.76 4.26
CA ILE A 127 7.12 -11.84 3.45
C ILE A 127 8.15 -10.79 3.91
N THR A 128 7.70 -9.58 4.23
CA THR A 128 8.60 -8.47 4.57
C THR A 128 9.08 -8.49 6.01
N ASP A 129 8.25 -8.90 6.97
CA ASP A 129 8.59 -9.06 8.39
C ASP A 129 8.02 -10.35 8.97
N PRO A 130 8.54 -11.54 8.54
CA PRO A 130 8.00 -12.83 8.96
C PRO A 130 8.08 -13.07 10.47
N GLU A 131 8.99 -12.39 11.17
CA GLU A 131 9.13 -12.46 12.63
C GLU A 131 8.17 -11.50 13.35
N ARG A 132 7.43 -10.65 12.60
CA ARG A 132 6.51 -9.65 13.15
C ARG A 132 7.17 -8.76 14.22
N SER A 133 8.42 -8.39 13.94
CA SER A 133 9.27 -7.67 14.88
C SER A 133 9.02 -6.15 14.88
N ILE A 134 8.51 -5.62 13.79
CA ILE A 134 8.29 -4.18 13.57
C ILE A 134 6.85 -3.82 13.92
N PRO A 135 6.59 -2.81 14.76
CA PRO A 135 5.23 -2.29 14.97
C PRO A 135 4.63 -1.76 13.67
N VAL A 136 3.34 -2.09 13.40
CA VAL A 136 2.69 -1.80 12.13
C VAL A 136 1.58 -0.77 12.31
N VAL A 137 1.45 0.12 11.33
CA VAL A 137 0.31 1.05 11.20
C VAL A 137 -0.37 0.78 9.86
N PRO A 138 -1.47 0.00 9.83
CA PRO A 138 -2.29 -0.10 8.63
C PRO A 138 -2.99 1.24 8.33
N LEU A 139 -2.73 1.77 7.14
CA LEU A 139 -3.38 2.94 6.57
C LEU A 139 -4.20 2.48 5.36
N TYR A 140 -5.51 2.60 5.44
CA TYR A 140 -6.41 2.09 4.43
C TYR A 140 -6.85 3.18 3.45
N ILE A 141 -6.71 2.86 2.17
CA ILE A 141 -7.26 3.59 1.03
C ILE A 141 -8.23 2.62 0.35
N ASN A 142 -9.50 2.73 0.71
CA ASN A 142 -10.49 1.73 0.32
C ASN A 142 -11.06 2.05 -1.06
N THR A 143 -10.84 1.14 -2.00
CA THR A 143 -11.11 1.32 -3.43
C THR A 143 -12.32 0.53 -3.93
N VAL A 144 -13.00 -0.18 -3.03
CA VAL A 144 -14.17 -1.01 -3.36
C VAL A 144 -15.51 -0.26 -3.35
N TYR A 145 -15.49 1.03 -3.07
CA TYR A 145 -16.68 1.88 -3.01
C TYR A 145 -16.87 2.69 -4.29
N SER A 146 -18.12 3.09 -4.56
CA SER A 146 -18.41 4.04 -5.64
C SER A 146 -17.76 5.41 -5.43
N GLU A 147 -17.51 5.79 -4.18
CA GLU A 147 -16.86 7.04 -3.75
C GLU A 147 -15.47 6.73 -3.19
N SER A 148 -14.68 5.95 -3.95
CA SER A 148 -13.29 5.69 -3.61
C SER A 148 -12.45 6.97 -3.66
N PRO A 149 -11.42 7.11 -2.79
CA PRO A 149 -10.54 8.26 -2.81
C PRO A 149 -9.93 8.47 -4.20
N THR A 150 -9.87 9.72 -4.61
CA THR A 150 -9.27 10.09 -5.90
C THR A 150 -7.75 10.09 -5.81
N PRO A 151 -7.02 9.93 -6.94
CA PRO A 151 -5.57 10.09 -6.98
C PRO A 151 -5.06 11.42 -6.37
N ALA A 152 -5.82 12.51 -6.55
CA ALA A 152 -5.49 13.81 -5.96
C ALA A 152 -5.61 13.82 -4.44
N GLU A 153 -6.67 13.21 -3.88
CA GLU A 153 -6.82 13.06 -2.42
C GLU A 153 -5.76 12.14 -1.84
N CYS A 154 -5.42 11.06 -2.54
CA CYS A 154 -4.33 10.14 -2.16
C CYS A 154 -2.97 10.85 -2.16
N TRP A 155 -2.70 11.67 -3.17
CA TRP A 155 -1.49 12.51 -3.20
C TRP A 155 -1.45 13.49 -2.03
N GLN A 156 -2.58 14.15 -1.73
CA GLN A 156 -2.70 15.05 -0.58
C GLN A 156 -2.44 14.33 0.74
N LEU A 157 -3.02 13.13 0.94
CA LEU A 157 -2.79 12.32 2.13
C LEU A 157 -1.32 11.95 2.29
N GLY A 158 -0.65 11.55 1.21
CA GLY A 158 0.78 11.24 1.22
C GLY A 158 1.64 12.47 1.56
N THR A 159 1.29 13.64 1.03
CA THR A 159 1.95 14.91 1.39
C THR A 159 1.81 15.21 2.89
N LEU A 160 0.63 14.97 3.46
CA LEU A 160 0.41 15.14 4.90
C LEU A 160 1.21 14.11 5.71
N LEU A 161 1.35 12.87 5.23
CA LEU A 161 2.19 11.86 5.88
C LEU A 161 3.66 12.29 5.91
N GLN A 162 4.19 12.83 4.79
CA GLN A 162 5.54 13.39 4.73
C GLN A 162 5.74 14.50 5.77
N GLN A 163 4.79 15.44 5.82
CA GLN A 163 4.83 16.56 6.78
C GLN A 163 4.76 16.07 8.22
N TYR A 164 3.85 15.13 8.52
CA TYR A 164 3.72 14.56 9.85
C TYR A 164 5.01 13.90 10.32
N ILE A 165 5.62 13.06 9.48
CA ILE A 165 6.92 12.44 9.76
C ILE A 165 7.99 13.50 10.04
N GLY A 166 8.05 14.53 9.20
CA GLY A 166 9.08 15.57 9.27
C GLY A 166 8.87 16.60 10.38
N ILE A 167 7.65 16.79 10.90
CA ILE A 167 7.35 17.88 11.84
C ILE A 167 6.99 17.34 13.23
N GLN A 168 6.15 16.30 13.29
CA GLN A 168 5.52 15.85 14.54
C GLN A 168 6.21 14.64 15.19
N ARG A 169 6.90 13.80 14.37
CA ARG A 169 7.50 12.59 14.94
C ARG A 169 8.78 12.86 15.72
N PRO A 170 9.06 12.06 16.78
CA PRO A 170 10.25 12.21 17.60
C PRO A 170 11.55 12.26 16.78
N ALA A 171 12.49 13.07 17.22
CA ALA A 171 13.81 13.13 16.58
C ALA A 171 14.48 11.75 16.62
N LYS A 172 14.92 11.28 15.45
CA LYS A 172 15.55 9.98 15.22
C LYS A 172 14.59 8.79 15.10
N GLU A 173 13.28 8.96 15.26
CA GLU A 173 12.34 7.87 14.95
C GLU A 173 12.46 7.50 13.46
N ARG A 174 12.58 6.21 13.22
CA ARG A 174 12.84 5.61 11.91
C ARG A 174 11.54 5.03 11.36
N ILE A 175 11.05 5.59 10.28
CA ILE A 175 9.78 5.19 9.68
C ILE A 175 10.05 4.49 8.34
N ALA A 176 9.49 3.30 8.15
CA ALA A 176 9.37 2.67 6.85
C ALA A 176 7.93 2.78 6.34
N VAL A 177 7.75 2.90 5.03
CA VAL A 177 6.43 2.91 4.40
C VAL A 177 6.39 1.89 3.28
N LEU A 178 5.38 1.03 3.30
CA LEU A 178 5.11 0.00 2.31
C LEU A 178 3.71 0.21 1.74
N ALA A 179 3.59 0.52 0.44
CA ALA A 179 2.31 0.55 -0.24
C ALA A 179 2.02 -0.81 -0.89
N CYS A 180 0.78 -1.28 -0.77
CA CYS A 180 0.39 -2.62 -1.21
C CYS A 180 -0.84 -2.56 -2.12
N GLY A 181 -0.89 -3.45 -3.13
CA GLY A 181 -2.00 -3.56 -4.07
C GLY A 181 -1.59 -3.31 -5.52
N GLY A 182 -2.55 -3.45 -6.44
CA GLY A 182 -2.30 -3.28 -7.87
C GLY A 182 -1.31 -4.31 -8.43
N LEU A 183 -0.78 -4.19 -9.66
CA LEU A 183 -1.07 -3.08 -10.60
C LEU A 183 -2.39 -3.31 -11.34
N SER A 184 -2.35 -3.43 -12.68
CA SER A 184 -3.57 -3.68 -13.45
C SER A 184 -4.15 -5.05 -13.14
N HIS A 185 -5.43 -5.11 -12.77
CA HIS A 185 -6.18 -6.34 -12.61
C HIS A 185 -7.70 -6.11 -12.62
N TRP A 186 -8.42 -7.08 -13.18
CA TRP A 186 -9.87 -7.09 -13.30
C TRP A 186 -10.43 -8.27 -12.52
N LEU A 187 -11.32 -8.01 -11.56
CA LEU A 187 -11.87 -9.02 -10.66
C LEU A 187 -13.39 -9.14 -10.81
N GLY A 188 -13.88 -10.37 -11.05
CA GLY A 188 -15.29 -10.65 -11.11
C GLY A 188 -16.02 -10.03 -12.30
N VAL A 189 -15.31 -9.70 -13.36
CA VAL A 189 -15.81 -9.11 -14.63
C VAL A 189 -15.32 -9.94 -15.82
N PRO A 190 -15.90 -9.77 -17.04
CA PRO A 190 -15.50 -10.56 -18.21
C PRO A 190 -14.02 -10.44 -18.60
N GLU A 191 -13.38 -9.36 -18.24
CA GLU A 191 -11.96 -9.07 -18.50
C GLU A 191 -11.01 -9.69 -17.44
N GLU A 192 -11.50 -10.48 -16.50
CA GLU A 192 -10.67 -11.15 -15.51
C GLU A 192 -9.54 -11.95 -16.17
N GLY A 193 -8.32 -11.77 -15.67
CA GLY A 193 -7.10 -12.34 -16.28
C GLY A 193 -6.41 -11.42 -17.27
N HIS A 194 -7.03 -10.30 -17.66
CA HIS A 194 -6.35 -9.27 -18.45
C HIS A 194 -5.29 -8.55 -17.59
N VAL A 195 -4.12 -8.27 -18.19
CA VAL A 195 -3.05 -7.45 -17.61
C VAL A 195 -2.62 -6.41 -18.64
N ASN A 196 -2.64 -5.14 -18.27
CA ASN A 196 -2.21 -4.05 -19.13
C ASN A 196 -0.75 -3.68 -18.83
N GLU A 197 0.20 -4.46 -19.37
CA GLU A 197 1.63 -4.26 -19.14
C GLU A 197 2.14 -2.88 -19.54
N GLU A 198 1.62 -2.31 -20.62
CA GLU A 198 2.05 -0.99 -21.09
C GLU A 198 1.69 0.09 -20.07
N TRP A 199 0.46 0.05 -19.57
CA TRP A 199 0.01 0.96 -18.53
C TRP A 199 0.79 0.76 -17.22
N ASP A 200 0.97 -0.48 -16.77
CA ASP A 200 1.71 -0.83 -15.55
C ASP A 200 3.13 -0.27 -15.58
N ARG A 201 3.85 -0.53 -16.68
CA ARG A 201 5.23 -0.05 -16.86
C ARG A 201 5.29 1.48 -16.92
N ASN A 202 4.36 2.13 -17.62
CA ASN A 202 4.30 3.58 -17.69
C ASN A 202 3.99 4.20 -16.32
N PHE A 203 3.08 3.60 -15.55
CA PHE A 203 2.76 4.03 -14.19
C PHE A 203 4.01 3.97 -13.29
N MET A 204 4.73 2.85 -13.27
CA MET A 204 5.96 2.71 -12.49
C MET A 204 7.03 3.73 -12.92
N ARG A 205 7.25 3.95 -14.23
CA ARG A 205 8.22 4.93 -14.74
C ARG A 205 7.93 6.35 -14.27
N GLN A 206 6.65 6.72 -14.13
CA GLN A 206 6.27 8.01 -13.55
C GLN A 206 6.63 8.11 -12.07
N LEU A 207 6.35 7.04 -11.30
CA LEU A 207 6.68 7.00 -9.87
C LEU A 207 8.20 7.02 -9.61
N LEU A 208 8.97 6.44 -10.52
CA LEU A 208 10.43 6.38 -10.41
C LEU A 208 11.15 7.62 -10.98
N GLY A 209 10.39 8.59 -11.49
CA GLY A 209 10.94 9.84 -12.04
C GLY A 209 11.62 9.69 -13.40
N GLU A 210 11.42 8.56 -14.09
CA GLU A 210 11.97 8.32 -15.44
C GLU A 210 11.26 9.14 -16.51
N VAL A 211 10.00 9.48 -16.28
CA VAL A 211 9.17 10.36 -17.12
C VAL A 211 8.41 11.35 -16.22
N PRO A 212 7.87 12.47 -16.77
CA PRO A 212 7.11 13.43 -15.99
C PRO A 212 5.97 12.77 -15.24
N CYS A 213 5.94 12.95 -13.90
CA CYS A 213 4.93 12.37 -13.04
C CYS A 213 3.59 13.10 -13.22
N ARG A 214 2.54 12.34 -13.53
CA ARG A 214 1.16 12.81 -13.66
C ARG A 214 0.17 11.94 -12.88
N VAL A 215 0.65 11.04 -12.05
CA VAL A 215 -0.21 10.08 -11.34
C VAL A 215 -1.25 10.75 -10.45
N ASN A 216 -0.93 11.93 -9.90
CA ASN A 216 -1.86 12.74 -9.09
C ASN A 216 -2.93 13.48 -9.91
N THR A 217 -2.84 13.48 -11.23
CA THR A 217 -3.84 14.06 -12.14
C THR A 217 -4.70 13.00 -12.82
N LEU A 218 -4.41 11.72 -12.60
CA LEU A 218 -5.28 10.63 -13.03
C LEU A 218 -6.63 10.74 -12.34
N THR A 219 -7.64 10.22 -13.00
CA THR A 219 -8.98 10.04 -12.43
C THR A 219 -9.22 8.56 -12.12
N ASN A 220 -10.07 8.24 -11.15
CA ASN A 220 -10.48 6.86 -10.91
C ASN A 220 -11.11 6.23 -12.17
N LYS A 221 -11.79 7.00 -13.01
CA LYS A 221 -12.35 6.53 -14.27
C LYS A 221 -11.27 6.08 -15.26
N GLU A 222 -10.17 6.82 -15.37
CA GLU A 222 -9.03 6.44 -16.23
C GLU A 222 -8.36 5.17 -15.68
N ILE A 223 -8.14 5.08 -14.37
CA ILE A 223 -7.57 3.88 -13.75
C ILE A 223 -8.48 2.67 -13.96
N LEU A 224 -9.79 2.81 -13.76
CA LEU A 224 -10.77 1.74 -14.02
C LEU A 224 -10.74 1.26 -15.46
N SER A 225 -10.61 2.19 -16.44
CA SER A 225 -10.55 1.87 -17.85
C SER A 225 -9.27 1.15 -18.25
N GLU A 226 -8.13 1.59 -17.74
CA GLU A 226 -6.82 1.15 -18.18
C GLU A 226 -6.23 0.02 -17.32
N ALA A 227 -6.58 -0.03 -16.04
CA ALA A 227 -6.00 -0.96 -15.08
C ALA A 227 -7.02 -1.88 -14.39
N GLY A 228 -8.32 -1.71 -14.65
CA GLY A 228 -9.38 -2.54 -14.06
C GLY A 228 -9.87 -2.06 -12.69
N ASN A 229 -10.88 -2.76 -12.19
CA ASN A 229 -11.48 -2.42 -10.90
C ASN A 229 -10.55 -2.65 -9.71
N GLY A 230 -9.72 -3.68 -9.76
CA GLY A 230 -8.66 -3.89 -8.77
C GLY A 230 -7.49 -2.91 -8.93
N GLY A 231 -7.24 -2.42 -10.15
CA GLY A 231 -6.21 -1.43 -10.43
C GLY A 231 -6.33 -0.12 -9.63
N LEU A 232 -7.52 0.19 -9.09
CA LEU A 232 -7.69 1.34 -8.18
C LEU A 232 -6.79 1.28 -6.94
N GLU A 233 -6.28 0.12 -6.56
CA GLU A 233 -5.33 -0.04 -5.45
C GLU A 233 -4.00 0.70 -5.67
N VAL A 234 -3.67 1.10 -6.91
CA VAL A 234 -2.51 1.97 -7.17
C VAL A 234 -2.59 3.31 -6.43
N ASN A 235 -3.77 3.69 -5.91
CA ASN A 235 -3.93 4.84 -5.03
C ASN A 235 -3.08 4.73 -3.75
N ALA A 236 -2.79 3.53 -3.27
CA ALA A 236 -1.81 3.31 -2.20
C ALA A 236 -0.39 3.71 -2.63
N TRP A 237 0.01 3.37 -3.86
CA TRP A 237 1.30 3.74 -4.42
C TRP A 237 1.42 5.24 -4.66
N ILE A 238 0.33 5.88 -5.11
CA ILE A 238 0.24 7.34 -5.29
C ILE A 238 0.42 8.06 -3.94
N THR A 239 -0.21 7.54 -2.89
CA THR A 239 -0.04 8.08 -1.52
C THR A 239 1.40 7.96 -1.06
N LEU A 240 2.03 6.80 -1.25
CA LEU A 240 3.45 6.64 -0.93
C LEU A 240 4.33 7.61 -1.72
N ALA A 241 4.11 7.74 -3.03
CA ALA A 241 4.89 8.63 -3.89
C ALA A 241 4.89 10.07 -3.38
N ALA A 242 3.73 10.56 -2.93
CA ALA A 242 3.59 11.90 -2.35
C ALA A 242 4.26 12.06 -0.98
N ALA A 243 4.51 10.95 -0.27
CA ALA A 243 5.25 10.97 0.99
C ALA A 243 6.78 11.01 0.81
N LEU A 244 7.27 10.83 -0.42
CA LEU A 244 8.70 10.82 -0.71
C LEU A 244 9.27 12.23 -0.88
N PRO A 245 10.53 12.47 -0.49
CA PRO A 245 11.21 13.74 -0.76
C PRO A 245 11.47 13.96 -2.25
N ARG A 246 11.56 12.89 -3.01
CA ARG A 246 11.74 12.87 -4.47
C ARG A 246 11.27 11.55 -5.06
N LEU A 247 10.84 11.58 -6.32
CA LEU A 247 10.50 10.38 -7.09
C LEU A 247 11.77 9.83 -7.74
N GLN A 248 12.37 8.84 -7.11
CA GLN A 248 13.55 8.12 -7.61
C GLN A 248 13.62 6.75 -6.96
N GLY A 249 13.94 5.73 -7.72
CA GLY A 249 14.03 4.35 -7.23
C GLY A 249 14.26 3.38 -8.37
N GLU A 250 13.95 2.11 -8.15
CA GLU A 250 14.11 1.04 -9.12
C GLU A 250 12.96 0.04 -9.06
N VAL A 251 12.69 -0.61 -10.19
CA VAL A 251 11.80 -1.77 -10.26
C VAL A 251 12.56 -2.98 -9.76
N VAL A 252 12.09 -3.56 -8.65
CA VAL A 252 12.67 -4.79 -8.09
C VAL A 252 12.18 -6.01 -8.86
N PHE A 253 10.89 -6.05 -9.20
CA PHE A 253 10.31 -7.07 -10.06
C PHE A 253 9.07 -6.54 -10.80
N TYR A 254 8.79 -7.17 -11.95
CA TYR A 254 7.53 -7.03 -12.67
C TYR A 254 7.25 -8.29 -13.48
N GLU A 255 6.07 -8.89 -13.26
CA GLU A 255 5.56 -10.03 -13.99
C GLU A 255 4.08 -9.82 -14.33
N ALA A 256 3.73 -9.92 -15.60
CA ALA A 256 2.33 -10.02 -16.00
C ALA A 256 1.88 -11.47 -15.81
N ILE A 257 0.94 -11.71 -14.91
CA ILE A 257 0.48 -13.06 -14.56
C ILE A 257 -1.04 -13.18 -14.73
N PRO A 258 -1.53 -13.49 -15.95
CA PRO A 258 -2.96 -13.69 -16.20
C PRO A 258 -3.60 -14.75 -15.29
N LEU A 259 -2.87 -15.80 -14.89
CA LEU A 259 -3.34 -16.83 -13.96
C LEU A 259 -3.57 -16.30 -12.53
N TRP A 260 -2.91 -15.23 -12.14
CA TRP A 260 -3.17 -14.49 -10.91
C TRP A 260 -4.03 -13.24 -11.16
N ALA A 261 -4.53 -13.11 -12.38
CA ALA A 261 -5.33 -11.98 -12.85
C ALA A 261 -4.69 -10.61 -12.59
N SER A 262 -3.36 -10.51 -12.50
CA SER A 262 -2.69 -9.28 -12.04
C SER A 262 -1.33 -9.03 -12.70
N GLY A 263 -1.03 -7.74 -12.92
CA GLY A 263 0.32 -7.26 -13.10
C GLY A 263 1.03 -7.18 -11.74
N MET A 264 1.93 -8.14 -11.50
CA MET A 264 2.66 -8.25 -10.23
C MET A 264 3.92 -7.42 -10.27
N ALA A 265 4.06 -6.49 -9.35
CA ALA A 265 5.19 -5.57 -9.34
C ALA A 265 5.72 -5.29 -7.93
N GLY A 266 6.97 -4.89 -7.87
CA GLY A 266 7.58 -4.29 -6.69
C GLY A 266 8.60 -3.23 -7.07
N VAL A 267 8.55 -2.10 -6.38
CA VAL A 267 9.50 -0.99 -6.55
C VAL A 267 10.09 -0.59 -5.20
N GLN A 268 11.33 -0.17 -5.21
CA GLN A 268 12.01 0.40 -4.05
C GLN A 268 12.44 1.82 -4.35
N PHE A 269 12.15 2.74 -3.44
CA PHE A 269 12.47 4.16 -3.60
C PHE A 269 13.72 4.56 -2.82
N THR A 270 14.43 5.52 -3.37
CA THR A 270 15.53 6.20 -2.68
C THR A 270 14.97 7.24 -1.70
N VAL A 271 15.33 7.17 -0.44
CA VAL A 271 14.85 8.04 0.65
C VAL A 271 15.98 8.81 1.31
#